data_8d62edd7c5f3d7c65036cafd419dcee9
#
_entry.id   8d62edd7c5f3d7c65036cafd419dcee9
#
_cell.length_a   1.000
_cell.length_b   1.000
_cell.length_c   1.000
_cell.angle_alpha   90.00
_cell.angle_beta   90.00
_cell.angle_gamma   90.00
#
_symmetry.space_group_name_H-M   'P 1'
#
loop_
_entity.id
_entity.type
_entity.pdbx_description
1 polymer ?
#
loop_
_entity_poly.entity_id
_entity_poly.type
_entity_poly.pdbx_seq_one_letter_code
_entity_poly.pdbx_strand_id
1 'polypeptide(L)'
;EHFQNEADIKKDGKIGNVLQANQSVLVQIAKEPISTKGPRISSEISLAGRFLVLVPFSDKISVSQKLRDGEERNRLKRLIQSIRPKGFGVIIRTVAQNKKVAELDQDLAELVQRWEKLVGNLPNAQPKNKVLGEIKRTSALLRDVLNDSFSNIVVDDPNIFAEVRNYIHQIAPEKEKIVRQHKGKAGLFEEAGIDRQLKALFGQNVSLRSGAYLIIQHTEAMHVIDVNSGHRSRSDGDQETNALETNMEAAVEIARQLRLRDMGGIIVVDFIDLYSPVNRKTLFDKLKEAMAVDRAKHTILPPSKFGLIQITRQRVRPEMVVETLEKCPACSGTGEVQSSLLISDEIENNLRELMLK
;
A
#
# COMPACT_ATOMS: atom_id res chain seq x y z
N GLU A 1 12.24 -0.20 -36.54
CA GLU A 1 11.79 -1.28 -37.49
C GLU A 1 11.63 -2.67 -36.86
N HIS A 2 12.02 -2.87 -35.57
CA HIS A 2 11.96 -4.20 -34.93
C HIS A 2 10.69 -4.46 -34.10
N PHE A 3 9.79 -3.50 -33.98
CA PHE A 3 8.53 -3.66 -33.27
C PHE A 3 7.39 -3.32 -34.20
N GLN A 4 6.82 -4.35 -34.81
CA GLN A 4 5.55 -4.20 -35.50
C GLN A 4 4.45 -4.11 -34.45
N ASN A 5 3.72 -3.00 -34.53
CA ASN A 5 2.55 -2.74 -33.71
C ASN A 5 1.37 -3.51 -34.34
N GLU A 6 1.30 -4.82 -34.13
CA GLU A 6 0.22 -5.59 -34.71
C GLU A 6 -0.42 -6.55 -33.73
N ALA A 7 -1.69 -6.46 -33.79
CA ALA A 7 -2.76 -7.26 -33.25
C ALA A 7 -3.24 -6.80 -31.86
N ASP A 8 -4.19 -5.87 -31.89
CA ASP A 8 -5.21 -5.79 -30.83
C ASP A 8 -5.93 -7.15 -30.79
N ILE A 9 -5.50 -8.01 -29.88
CA ILE A 9 -6.16 -9.30 -29.65
C ILE A 9 -7.54 -8.95 -29.09
N LYS A 10 -8.58 -9.22 -29.86
CA LYS A 10 -9.96 -9.18 -29.35
C LYS A 10 -10.02 -10.06 -28.11
N LYS A 11 -10.81 -9.66 -27.11
CA LYS A 11 -10.94 -10.36 -25.83
C LYS A 11 -11.18 -11.88 -25.96
N ASP A 12 -11.75 -12.31 -27.05
CA ASP A 12 -12.08 -13.69 -27.40
C ASP A 12 -11.12 -14.32 -28.45
N GLY A 13 -10.01 -13.62 -28.75
CA GLY A 13 -9.01 -14.09 -29.72
C GLY A 13 -8.16 -15.24 -29.19
N LYS A 14 -7.81 -16.18 -30.04
CA LYS A 14 -6.87 -17.26 -29.68
C LYS A 14 -5.44 -16.73 -29.69
N ILE A 15 -4.69 -16.99 -28.63
CA ILE A 15 -3.29 -16.56 -28.50
C ILE A 15 -2.39 -17.07 -29.63
N GLY A 16 -2.67 -18.26 -30.15
CA GLY A 16 -1.93 -18.83 -31.28
C GLY A 16 -2.07 -18.10 -32.61
N ASN A 17 -3.02 -17.16 -32.74
CA ASN A 17 -3.13 -16.29 -33.92
C ASN A 17 -2.13 -15.12 -33.90
N VAL A 18 -1.52 -14.86 -32.75
CA VAL A 18 -0.68 -13.68 -32.47
C VAL A 18 0.74 -14.09 -32.10
N LEU A 19 0.89 -15.19 -31.38
CA LEU A 19 2.18 -15.66 -30.87
C LEU A 19 2.45 -17.09 -31.44
N GLN A 20 3.70 -17.31 -31.83
CA GLN A 20 4.18 -18.62 -32.25
C GLN A 20 4.86 -19.34 -31.06
N ALA A 21 4.90 -20.68 -31.15
CA ALA A 21 5.64 -21.47 -30.16
C ALA A 21 7.13 -21.06 -30.16
N ASN A 22 7.72 -20.93 -28.95
CA ASN A 22 9.11 -20.51 -28.76
C ASN A 22 9.44 -19.05 -29.15
N GLN A 23 8.44 -18.23 -29.48
CA GLN A 23 8.63 -16.80 -29.72
C GLN A 23 8.99 -16.06 -28.39
N SER A 24 10.06 -15.28 -28.43
CA SER A 24 10.42 -14.39 -27.30
C SER A 24 9.57 -13.13 -27.33
N VAL A 25 8.98 -12.78 -26.20
CA VAL A 25 8.09 -11.62 -26.04
C VAL A 25 8.60 -10.75 -24.90
N LEU A 26 8.63 -9.44 -25.14
CA LEU A 26 8.91 -8.48 -24.07
C LEU A 26 7.68 -8.36 -23.17
N VAL A 27 7.87 -8.58 -21.86
CA VAL A 27 6.81 -8.47 -20.87
C VAL A 27 7.24 -7.61 -19.68
N GLN A 28 6.28 -6.92 -19.12
CA GLN A 28 6.44 -6.16 -17.87
C GLN A 28 5.79 -6.94 -16.74
N ILE A 29 6.46 -7.00 -15.58
CA ILE A 29 5.86 -7.49 -14.35
C ILE A 29 4.94 -6.37 -13.83
N ALA A 30 3.62 -6.55 -13.98
CA ALA A 30 2.61 -5.60 -13.54
C ALA A 30 2.30 -5.74 -12.03
N LYS A 31 2.49 -6.93 -11.46
CA LYS A 31 2.39 -7.21 -10.01
C LYS A 31 3.40 -8.28 -9.64
N GLU A 32 4.03 -8.07 -8.50
CA GLU A 32 4.90 -9.06 -7.87
C GLU A 32 4.09 -10.29 -7.41
N PRO A 33 4.72 -11.46 -7.26
CA PRO A 33 4.06 -12.65 -6.73
C PRO A 33 3.56 -12.38 -5.31
N ILE A 34 2.37 -12.88 -4.99
CA ILE A 34 1.77 -12.77 -3.66
C ILE A 34 1.40 -14.18 -3.18
N SER A 35 2.01 -14.64 -2.10
CA SER A 35 1.85 -16.00 -1.56
C SER A 35 2.11 -17.06 -2.66
N THR A 36 1.20 -17.99 -2.88
CA THR A 36 1.30 -19.06 -3.88
C THR A 36 1.01 -18.62 -5.33
N LYS A 37 0.54 -17.38 -5.53
CA LYS A 37 0.23 -16.84 -6.86
C LYS A 37 1.48 -16.24 -7.48
N GLY A 38 1.81 -16.69 -8.70
CA GLY A 38 2.90 -16.13 -9.49
C GLY A 38 2.73 -14.65 -9.86
N PRO A 39 3.75 -14.00 -10.44
CA PRO A 39 3.68 -12.61 -10.85
C PRO A 39 2.65 -12.43 -11.96
N ARG A 40 2.00 -11.26 -11.98
CA ARG A 40 1.18 -10.86 -13.12
C ARG A 40 2.05 -10.14 -14.14
N ILE A 41 2.09 -10.66 -15.35
CA ILE A 41 2.82 -10.07 -16.47
C ILE A 41 1.86 -9.46 -17.49
N SER A 42 2.34 -8.47 -18.26
CA SER A 42 1.64 -7.82 -19.35
C SER A 42 2.61 -7.54 -20.48
N SER A 43 2.16 -7.65 -21.73
CA SER A 43 2.90 -7.18 -22.90
C SER A 43 2.70 -5.69 -23.16
N GLU A 44 1.71 -5.07 -22.52
CA GLU A 44 1.52 -3.62 -22.53
C GLU A 44 2.55 -2.97 -21.61
N ILE A 45 3.60 -2.41 -22.22
CA ILE A 45 4.71 -1.78 -21.49
C ILE A 45 4.32 -0.36 -21.11
N SER A 46 4.60 0.00 -19.87
CA SER A 46 4.39 1.36 -19.36
C SER A 46 5.55 1.80 -18.46
N LEU A 47 6.05 3.01 -18.68
CA LEU A 47 7.14 3.57 -17.89
C LEU A 47 6.59 4.69 -17.00
N ALA A 48 6.65 4.51 -15.69
CA ALA A 48 6.15 5.48 -14.74
C ALA A 48 7.21 6.56 -14.42
N GLY A 49 6.87 7.82 -14.69
CA GLY A 49 7.55 9.02 -14.25
C GLY A 49 6.91 9.63 -13.00
N ARG A 50 7.32 10.83 -12.65
CA ARG A 50 6.74 11.57 -11.52
C ARG A 50 5.34 12.07 -11.86
N PHE A 51 5.19 12.74 -12.98
CA PHE A 51 3.96 13.42 -13.42
C PHE A 51 3.21 12.61 -14.47
N LEU A 52 3.93 11.84 -15.27
CA LEU A 52 3.45 11.15 -16.44
C LEU A 52 3.73 9.65 -16.38
N VAL A 53 2.95 8.88 -17.15
CA VAL A 53 3.28 7.49 -17.47
C VAL A 53 3.33 7.39 -18.99
N LEU A 54 4.47 6.97 -19.52
CA LEU A 54 4.68 6.76 -20.95
C LEU A 54 4.21 5.36 -21.35
N VAL A 55 3.40 5.28 -22.39
CA VAL A 55 2.89 4.02 -22.93
C VAL A 55 3.32 3.91 -24.41
N PRO A 56 4.42 3.21 -24.69
CA PRO A 56 4.86 2.99 -26.07
C PRO A 56 3.78 2.32 -26.93
N PHE A 57 3.81 2.55 -28.23
CA PHE A 57 2.88 1.99 -29.22
C PHE A 57 1.40 2.38 -28.99
N SER A 58 1.16 3.52 -28.38
CA SER A 58 -0.18 4.06 -28.16
C SER A 58 -0.24 5.52 -28.58
N ASP A 59 -1.41 5.96 -29.03
CA ASP A 59 -1.67 7.38 -29.33
C ASP A 59 -2.64 8.03 -28.33
N LYS A 60 -3.00 7.29 -27.26
CA LYS A 60 -3.98 7.76 -26.29
C LYS A 60 -3.35 8.68 -25.26
N ILE A 61 -3.99 9.84 -25.01
CA ILE A 61 -3.70 10.69 -23.86
C ILE A 61 -4.83 10.55 -22.85
N SER A 62 -4.50 10.05 -21.68
CA SER A 62 -5.45 9.83 -20.59
C SER A 62 -5.06 10.69 -19.37
N VAL A 63 -6.06 11.15 -18.61
CA VAL A 63 -5.86 11.88 -17.36
C VAL A 63 -6.44 11.06 -16.23
N SER A 64 -5.73 10.98 -15.10
CA SER A 64 -6.17 10.28 -13.92
C SER A 64 -7.61 10.67 -13.53
N GLN A 65 -8.46 9.69 -13.26
CA GLN A 65 -9.85 9.93 -12.83
C GLN A 65 -9.94 10.63 -11.46
N LYS A 66 -8.86 10.59 -10.66
CA LYS A 66 -8.80 11.28 -9.37
C LYS A 66 -8.65 12.80 -9.50
N LEU A 67 -8.26 13.30 -10.66
CA LEU A 67 -8.20 14.73 -10.97
C LEU A 67 -9.61 15.16 -11.41
N ARG A 68 -10.36 15.79 -10.51
CA ARG A 68 -11.78 16.11 -10.70
C ARG A 68 -12.03 17.41 -11.47
N ASP A 69 -11.06 18.34 -11.40
CA ASP A 69 -11.16 19.65 -12.07
C ASP A 69 -11.13 19.47 -13.60
N GLY A 70 -12.21 19.82 -14.26
CA GLY A 70 -12.39 19.68 -15.70
C GLY A 70 -11.52 20.63 -16.51
N GLU A 71 -11.31 21.86 -16.04
CA GLU A 71 -10.48 22.87 -16.72
C GLU A 71 -8.99 22.46 -16.68
N GLU A 72 -8.53 22.04 -15.52
CA GLU A 72 -7.16 21.57 -15.35
C GLU A 72 -6.89 20.28 -16.15
N ARG A 73 -7.84 19.36 -16.20
CA ARG A 73 -7.76 18.16 -17.06
C ARG A 73 -7.57 18.53 -18.53
N ASN A 74 -8.34 19.50 -19.02
CA ASN A 74 -8.26 19.94 -20.40
C ASN A 74 -6.97 20.72 -20.67
N ARG A 75 -6.50 21.52 -19.71
CA ARG A 75 -5.22 22.23 -19.78
C ARG A 75 -4.07 21.24 -19.91
N LEU A 76 -3.97 20.30 -19.00
CA LEU A 76 -2.91 19.27 -19.00
C LEU A 76 -2.94 18.41 -20.27
N LYS A 77 -4.13 18.04 -20.74
CA LYS A 77 -4.26 17.24 -21.97
C LYS A 77 -3.73 18.01 -23.18
N ARG A 78 -4.06 19.30 -23.32
CA ARG A 78 -3.53 20.16 -24.40
C ARG A 78 -2.01 20.32 -24.32
N LEU A 79 -1.46 20.54 -23.12
CA LEU A 79 -0.03 20.64 -22.92
C LEU A 79 0.71 19.37 -23.35
N ILE A 80 0.26 18.22 -22.90
CA ILE A 80 0.87 16.94 -23.27
C ILE A 80 0.72 16.67 -24.78
N GLN A 81 -0.40 17.06 -25.36
CA GLN A 81 -0.61 16.90 -26.82
C GLN A 81 0.41 17.70 -27.65
N SER A 82 0.89 18.84 -27.15
CA SER A 82 1.88 19.68 -27.84
C SER A 82 3.32 19.20 -27.71
N ILE A 83 3.67 18.48 -26.64
CA ILE A 83 5.06 18.02 -26.38
C ILE A 83 5.27 16.53 -26.63
N ARG A 84 4.21 15.75 -26.76
CA ARG A 84 4.26 14.31 -26.89
C ARG A 84 4.90 13.85 -28.21
N PRO A 85 5.90 12.95 -28.18
CA PRO A 85 6.42 12.31 -29.40
C PRO A 85 5.36 11.43 -30.06
N LYS A 86 5.44 11.27 -31.37
CA LYS A 86 4.55 10.36 -32.13
C LYS A 86 4.79 8.90 -31.71
N GLY A 87 3.72 8.10 -31.66
CA GLY A 87 3.78 6.69 -31.29
C GLY A 87 3.87 6.41 -29.79
N PHE A 88 3.71 7.43 -28.95
CA PHE A 88 3.65 7.26 -27.49
C PHE A 88 2.34 7.76 -26.93
N GLY A 89 1.65 6.92 -26.17
CA GLY A 89 0.56 7.32 -25.30
C GLY A 89 1.09 7.89 -23.98
N VAL A 90 0.30 8.74 -23.35
CA VAL A 90 0.66 9.34 -22.05
C VAL A 90 -0.53 9.29 -21.12
N ILE A 91 -0.29 8.82 -19.87
CA ILE A 91 -1.26 8.93 -18.78
C ILE A 91 -0.77 10.00 -17.81
N ILE A 92 -1.58 11.03 -17.62
CA ILE A 92 -1.28 12.15 -16.73
C ILE A 92 -1.70 11.78 -15.31
N ARG A 93 -0.76 11.84 -14.37
CA ARG A 93 -0.97 11.51 -12.96
C ARG A 93 -1.57 12.71 -12.20
N THR A 94 -2.17 12.47 -11.04
CA THR A 94 -2.76 13.54 -10.19
C THR A 94 -1.74 14.56 -9.71
N VAL A 95 -0.48 14.15 -9.49
CA VAL A 95 0.62 15.04 -9.06
C VAL A 95 1.06 16.02 -10.14
N ALA A 96 0.58 15.88 -11.38
CA ALA A 96 0.80 16.84 -12.47
C ALA A 96 -0.08 18.11 -12.35
N GLN A 97 -1.04 18.13 -11.43
CA GLN A 97 -1.92 19.27 -11.20
C GLN A 97 -1.12 20.54 -10.91
N ASN A 98 -1.49 21.64 -11.55
CA ASN A 98 -0.84 22.97 -11.47
C ASN A 98 0.65 23.00 -11.88
N LYS A 99 1.18 21.94 -12.51
CA LYS A 99 2.56 21.92 -12.98
C LYS A 99 2.74 22.70 -14.27
N LYS A 100 3.95 23.26 -14.44
CA LYS A 100 4.35 24.02 -15.64
C LYS A 100 4.73 23.05 -16.75
N VAL A 101 4.67 23.52 -18.00
CA VAL A 101 5.05 22.75 -19.20
C VAL A 101 6.47 22.20 -19.07
N ALA A 102 7.42 23.01 -18.61
CA ALA A 102 8.82 22.62 -18.49
C ALA A 102 9.03 21.41 -17.56
N GLU A 103 8.27 21.31 -16.45
CA GLU A 103 8.34 20.16 -15.53
C GLU A 103 7.79 18.89 -16.17
N LEU A 104 6.73 19.02 -16.97
CA LEU A 104 6.11 17.89 -17.68
C LEU A 104 6.96 17.43 -18.85
N ASP A 105 7.59 18.38 -19.56
CA ASP A 105 8.48 18.09 -20.69
C ASP A 105 9.75 17.38 -20.22
N GLN A 106 10.34 17.82 -19.11
CA GLN A 106 11.48 17.14 -18.50
C GLN A 106 11.15 15.69 -18.10
N ASP A 107 10.02 15.46 -17.40
CA ASP A 107 9.58 14.11 -17.01
C ASP A 107 9.34 13.22 -18.23
N LEU A 108 8.77 13.81 -19.30
CA LEU A 108 8.55 13.11 -20.57
C LEU A 108 9.86 12.73 -21.27
N ALA A 109 10.81 13.66 -21.33
CA ALA A 109 12.13 13.43 -21.93
C ALA A 109 12.91 12.31 -21.21
N GLU A 110 12.89 12.31 -19.87
CA GLU A 110 13.49 11.23 -19.06
C GLU A 110 12.83 9.86 -19.35
N LEU A 111 11.51 9.83 -19.51
CA LEU A 111 10.78 8.59 -19.84
C LEU A 111 11.11 8.06 -21.24
N VAL A 112 11.23 8.96 -22.22
CA VAL A 112 11.64 8.60 -23.58
C VAL A 112 13.06 8.06 -23.59
N GLN A 113 13.99 8.71 -22.90
CA GLN A 113 15.37 8.23 -22.79
C GLN A 113 15.45 6.83 -22.13
N ARG A 114 14.63 6.58 -21.11
CA ARG A 114 14.54 5.26 -20.48
C ARG A 114 13.99 4.20 -21.44
N TRP A 115 13.03 4.56 -22.29
CA TRP A 115 12.52 3.69 -23.33
C TRP A 115 13.59 3.38 -24.39
N GLU A 116 14.30 4.38 -24.87
CA GLU A 116 15.40 4.22 -25.83
C GLU A 116 16.49 3.29 -25.29
N LYS A 117 16.86 3.46 -24.03
CA LYS A 117 17.79 2.55 -23.34
C LYS A 117 17.28 1.11 -23.27
N LEU A 118 15.97 0.92 -23.00
CA LEU A 118 15.36 -0.40 -23.01
C LEU A 118 15.48 -1.03 -24.41
N VAL A 119 15.09 -0.29 -25.44
CA VAL A 119 15.13 -0.76 -26.84
C VAL A 119 16.57 -1.09 -27.25
N GLY A 120 17.55 -0.24 -26.90
CA GLY A 120 18.96 -0.48 -27.17
C GLY A 120 19.53 -1.74 -26.50
N ASN A 121 18.97 -2.17 -25.37
CA ASN A 121 19.41 -3.38 -24.68
C ASN A 121 18.76 -4.67 -25.23
N LEU A 122 17.65 -4.57 -25.99
CA LEU A 122 16.89 -5.74 -26.46
C LEU A 122 17.66 -6.67 -27.38
N PRO A 123 18.46 -6.20 -28.36
CA PRO A 123 19.18 -7.08 -29.26
C PRO A 123 20.13 -8.07 -28.55
N ASN A 124 20.65 -7.68 -27.39
CA ASN A 124 21.56 -8.48 -26.58
C ASN A 124 20.86 -9.23 -25.43
N ALA A 125 19.55 -9.10 -25.31
CA ALA A 125 18.79 -9.70 -24.23
C ALA A 125 18.49 -11.17 -24.53
N GLN A 126 18.72 -12.02 -23.53
CA GLN A 126 18.30 -13.41 -23.57
C GLN A 126 16.95 -13.58 -22.86
N PRO A 127 16.14 -14.58 -23.25
CA PRO A 127 14.89 -14.91 -22.56
C PRO A 127 15.14 -15.08 -21.04
N LYS A 128 14.19 -14.60 -20.24
CA LYS A 128 14.24 -14.56 -18.78
C LYS A 128 15.17 -13.51 -18.17
N ASN A 129 15.94 -12.76 -18.97
CA ASN A 129 16.79 -11.69 -18.44
C ASN A 129 16.00 -10.39 -18.25
N LYS A 130 16.38 -9.64 -17.22
CA LYS A 130 15.84 -8.31 -16.97
C LYS A 130 16.48 -7.29 -17.90
N VAL A 131 15.71 -6.75 -18.85
CA VAL A 131 16.18 -5.77 -19.85
C VAL A 131 16.23 -4.35 -19.24
N LEU A 132 15.21 -3.97 -18.49
CA LEU A 132 15.15 -2.71 -17.77
C LEU A 132 14.64 -2.96 -16.33
N GLY A 133 15.34 -2.42 -15.36
CA GLY A 133 14.88 -2.41 -13.97
C GLY A 133 14.04 -1.17 -13.69
N GLU A 134 13.14 -1.28 -12.75
CA GLU A 134 12.52 -0.10 -12.16
C GLU A 134 13.59 0.70 -11.39
N ILE A 135 13.30 1.99 -11.18
CA ILE A 135 14.07 2.84 -10.27
C ILE A 135 14.17 2.13 -8.91
N LYS A 136 15.30 2.24 -8.23
CA LYS A 136 15.48 1.63 -6.90
C LYS A 136 14.30 1.97 -5.99
N ARG A 137 13.97 1.05 -5.09
CA ARG A 137 12.75 1.11 -4.27
C ARG A 137 12.58 2.44 -3.52
N THR A 138 13.69 2.97 -2.98
CA THR A 138 13.71 4.25 -2.25
C THR A 138 13.35 5.42 -3.16
N SER A 139 13.98 5.50 -4.34
CA SER A 139 13.70 6.54 -5.32
C SER A 139 12.29 6.41 -5.90
N ALA A 140 11.79 5.18 -6.12
CA ALA A 140 10.41 4.95 -6.56
C ALA A 140 9.38 5.42 -5.50
N LEU A 141 9.67 5.16 -4.22
CA LEU A 141 8.84 5.66 -3.12
C LEU A 141 8.81 7.19 -3.10
N LEU A 142 9.96 7.84 -3.17
CA LEU A 142 10.05 9.31 -3.19
C LEU A 142 9.34 9.91 -4.41
N ARG A 143 9.50 9.32 -5.59
CA ARG A 143 8.75 9.70 -6.80
C ARG A 143 7.24 9.77 -6.53
N ASP A 144 6.71 8.81 -5.79
CA ASP A 144 5.27 8.66 -5.59
C ASP A 144 4.72 9.45 -4.40
N VAL A 145 5.54 9.73 -3.36
CA VAL A 145 5.06 10.37 -2.13
C VAL A 145 5.56 11.78 -1.92
N LEU A 146 6.68 12.19 -2.56
CA LEU A 146 7.28 13.51 -2.34
C LEU A 146 6.33 14.62 -2.79
N ASN A 147 6.01 15.51 -1.86
CA ASN A 147 5.18 16.70 -2.08
C ASN A 147 5.72 17.88 -1.25
N ASP A 148 5.02 19.01 -1.26
CA ASP A 148 5.48 20.24 -0.60
C ASP A 148 5.39 20.18 0.94
N SER A 149 4.66 19.22 1.51
CA SER A 149 4.57 19.03 2.96
C SER A 149 5.80 18.36 3.59
N PHE A 150 6.72 17.83 2.76
CA PHE A 150 7.95 17.23 3.27
C PHE A 150 8.92 18.30 3.75
N SER A 151 9.24 18.26 5.05
CA SER A 151 10.20 19.17 5.70
C SER A 151 11.59 18.54 5.89
N ASN A 152 11.66 17.22 6.05
CA ASN A 152 12.92 16.48 6.24
C ASN A 152 12.82 15.09 5.61
N ILE A 153 13.95 14.62 5.09
CA ILE A 153 14.20 13.24 4.68
C ILE A 153 15.48 12.81 5.36
N VAL A 154 15.39 11.91 6.33
CA VAL A 154 16.55 11.49 7.11
C VAL A 154 16.88 10.04 6.77
N VAL A 155 18.15 9.76 6.51
CA VAL A 155 18.67 8.46 6.07
C VAL A 155 19.90 8.12 6.89
N ASP A 156 19.99 6.91 7.41
CA ASP A 156 21.11 6.41 8.20
C ASP A 156 22.20 5.75 7.34
N ASP A 157 21.82 4.99 6.30
CA ASP A 157 22.77 4.35 5.40
C ASP A 157 23.42 5.35 4.42
N PRO A 158 24.77 5.43 4.35
CA PRO A 158 25.46 6.39 3.49
C PRO A 158 25.17 6.20 1.99
N ASN A 159 24.99 4.94 1.53
CA ASN A 159 24.73 4.67 0.11
C ASN A 159 23.33 5.08 -0.28
N ILE A 160 22.36 4.78 0.59
CA ILE A 160 20.98 5.19 0.40
C ILE A 160 20.86 6.73 0.49
N PHE A 161 21.61 7.36 1.41
CA PHE A 161 21.68 8.82 1.50
C PHE A 161 22.17 9.45 0.19
N ALA A 162 23.27 8.95 -0.36
CA ALA A 162 23.81 9.46 -1.64
C ALA A 162 22.81 9.25 -2.79
N GLU A 163 22.15 8.09 -2.84
CA GLU A 163 21.12 7.79 -3.82
C GLU A 163 19.93 8.75 -3.73
N VAL A 164 19.37 8.90 -2.51
CA VAL A 164 18.23 9.78 -2.24
C VAL A 164 18.57 11.23 -2.58
N ARG A 165 19.73 11.69 -2.17
CA ARG A 165 20.19 13.06 -2.44
C ARG A 165 20.31 13.32 -3.94
N ASN A 166 20.96 12.41 -4.68
CA ASN A 166 21.10 12.52 -6.13
C ASN A 166 19.73 12.50 -6.83
N TYR A 167 18.84 11.63 -6.38
CA TYR A 167 17.50 11.56 -6.96
C TYR A 167 16.70 12.84 -6.70
N ILE A 168 16.71 13.36 -5.47
CA ILE A 168 16.05 14.64 -5.13
C ILE A 168 16.66 15.80 -5.91
N HIS A 169 17.98 15.85 -6.08
CA HIS A 169 18.67 16.84 -6.89
C HIS A 169 18.14 16.86 -8.34
N GLN A 170 17.87 15.69 -8.91
CA GLN A 170 17.32 15.57 -10.27
C GLN A 170 15.87 16.04 -10.39
N ILE A 171 14.99 15.63 -9.44
CA ILE A 171 13.54 15.85 -9.57
C ILE A 171 13.01 17.10 -8.88
N ALA A 172 13.73 17.65 -7.90
CA ALA A 172 13.36 18.80 -7.09
C ALA A 172 14.61 19.41 -6.42
N PRO A 173 15.49 20.09 -7.20
CA PRO A 173 16.77 20.63 -6.69
C PRO A 173 16.61 21.54 -5.48
N GLU A 174 15.51 22.31 -5.42
CA GLU A 174 15.17 23.20 -4.32
C GLU A 174 14.96 22.46 -2.99
N LYS A 175 14.63 21.16 -3.06
CA LYS A 175 14.39 20.30 -1.88
C LYS A 175 15.61 19.48 -1.46
N GLU A 176 16.75 19.58 -2.15
CA GLU A 176 17.96 18.83 -1.78
C GLU A 176 18.38 19.08 -0.33
N LYS A 177 18.17 20.30 0.16
CA LYS A 177 18.53 20.72 1.53
C LYS A 177 17.76 20.00 2.66
N ILE A 178 16.59 19.43 2.35
CA ILE A 178 15.82 18.68 3.33
C ILE A 178 16.36 17.25 3.53
N VAL A 179 17.24 16.77 2.65
CA VAL A 179 17.85 15.44 2.77
C VAL A 179 19.02 15.51 3.74
N ARG A 180 18.95 14.75 4.81
CA ARG A 180 19.97 14.73 5.87
C ARG A 180 20.43 13.31 6.15
N GLN A 181 21.72 13.16 6.43
CA GLN A 181 22.26 11.89 6.91
C GLN A 181 22.16 11.85 8.44
N HIS A 182 21.60 10.78 8.98
CA HIS A 182 21.63 10.51 10.40
C HIS A 182 23.04 10.04 10.80
N LYS A 183 23.63 10.69 11.81
CA LYS A 183 24.96 10.39 12.34
C LYS A 183 24.94 10.21 13.86
N GLY A 184 23.74 10.07 14.46
CA GLY A 184 23.57 9.86 15.88
C GLY A 184 24.11 8.51 16.36
N LYS A 185 24.37 8.37 17.66
CA LYS A 185 24.75 7.10 18.28
C LYS A 185 23.57 6.15 18.47
N ALA A 186 22.37 6.72 18.69
CA ALA A 186 21.12 5.96 18.77
C ALA A 186 20.60 5.63 17.36
N GLY A 187 19.79 4.60 17.23
CA GLY A 187 19.14 4.27 15.95
C GLY A 187 18.21 5.39 15.50
N LEU A 188 18.13 5.62 14.18
CA LEU A 188 17.27 6.68 13.60
C LEU A 188 15.82 6.60 14.09
N PHE A 189 15.24 5.42 14.14
CA PHE A 189 13.86 5.20 14.58
C PHE A 189 13.70 5.36 16.10
N GLU A 190 14.74 5.02 16.85
CA GLU A 190 14.76 5.21 18.30
C GLU A 190 14.78 6.71 18.64
N GLU A 191 15.66 7.50 18.01
CA GLU A 191 15.77 8.94 18.20
C GLU A 191 14.48 9.67 17.79
N ALA A 192 13.86 9.22 16.71
CA ALA A 192 12.58 9.76 16.24
C ALA A 192 11.36 9.24 17.04
N GLY A 193 11.54 8.34 18.02
CA GLY A 193 10.46 7.72 18.79
C GLY A 193 9.54 6.81 17.98
N ILE A 194 9.99 6.38 16.78
CA ILE A 194 9.20 5.55 15.86
C ILE A 194 9.10 4.11 16.39
N ASP A 195 10.15 3.57 17.00
CA ASP A 195 10.17 2.20 17.54
C ASP A 195 9.06 1.94 18.54
N ARG A 196 8.80 2.91 19.44
CA ARG A 196 7.69 2.82 20.40
C ARG A 196 6.34 2.82 19.71
N GLN A 197 6.20 3.66 18.69
CA GLN A 197 4.96 3.72 17.89
C GLN A 197 4.73 2.44 17.10
N LEU A 198 5.77 1.88 16.48
CA LEU A 198 5.66 0.62 15.73
C LEU A 198 5.17 -0.52 16.64
N LYS A 199 5.76 -0.69 17.82
CA LYS A 199 5.34 -1.71 18.79
C LYS A 199 3.87 -1.56 19.19
N ALA A 200 3.41 -0.32 19.43
CA ALA A 200 2.02 -0.05 19.80
C ALA A 200 1.04 -0.23 18.63
N LEU A 201 1.45 0.11 17.41
CA LEU A 201 0.57 0.18 16.24
C LEU A 201 0.34 -1.15 15.53
N PHE A 202 1.21 -2.15 15.72
CA PHE A 202 1.10 -3.47 15.08
C PHE A 202 0.59 -4.57 16.01
N GLY A 203 0.31 -4.25 17.27
CA GLY A 203 -0.32 -5.17 18.21
C GLY A 203 -1.75 -5.54 17.83
N GLN A 204 -2.28 -6.61 18.41
CA GLN A 204 -3.69 -6.99 18.28
C GLN A 204 -4.61 -5.89 18.82
N ASN A 205 -4.22 -5.27 19.94
CA ASN A 205 -4.93 -4.17 20.57
C ASN A 205 -4.32 -2.83 20.15
N VAL A 206 -5.12 -1.92 19.65
CA VAL A 206 -4.73 -0.57 19.26
C VAL A 206 -5.46 0.44 20.15
N SER A 207 -4.73 1.11 21.02
CA SER A 207 -5.29 2.11 21.93
C SER A 207 -5.60 3.41 21.18
N LEU A 208 -6.75 4.01 21.48
CA LEU A 208 -7.17 5.32 21.01
C LEU A 208 -6.81 6.39 22.07
N ARG A 209 -6.81 7.65 21.65
CA ARG A 209 -6.45 8.77 22.55
C ARG A 209 -7.46 8.96 23.70
N SER A 210 -8.71 8.63 23.45
CA SER A 210 -9.79 8.69 24.43
C SER A 210 -9.70 7.62 25.54
N GLY A 211 -8.81 6.62 25.39
CA GLY A 211 -8.75 5.46 26.27
C GLY A 211 -9.61 4.28 25.78
N ALA A 212 -10.35 4.45 24.69
CA ALA A 212 -10.97 3.36 23.94
C ALA A 212 -9.89 2.56 23.20
N TYR A 213 -10.24 1.41 22.62
CA TYR A 213 -9.29 0.60 21.89
C TYR A 213 -9.98 -0.26 20.82
N LEU A 214 -9.20 -0.61 19.81
CA LEU A 214 -9.60 -1.55 18.77
C LEU A 214 -8.96 -2.91 19.03
N ILE A 215 -9.69 -3.98 18.75
CA ILE A 215 -9.15 -5.35 18.66
C ILE A 215 -9.15 -5.74 17.18
N ILE A 216 -7.97 -6.02 16.62
CA ILE A 216 -7.81 -6.38 15.23
C ILE A 216 -7.40 -7.84 15.15
N GLN A 217 -8.25 -8.67 14.54
CA GLN A 217 -8.01 -10.09 14.40
C GLN A 217 -8.04 -10.51 12.92
N HIS A 218 -7.19 -11.48 12.60
CA HIS A 218 -7.11 -12.08 11.28
C HIS A 218 -7.72 -13.47 11.35
N THR A 219 -8.68 -13.73 10.48
CA THR A 219 -9.19 -15.05 10.22
C THR A 219 -8.66 -15.57 8.88
N GLU A 220 -8.90 -16.82 8.54
CA GLU A 220 -8.47 -17.37 7.24
C GLU A 220 -9.04 -16.58 6.04
N ALA A 221 -10.27 -16.07 6.14
CA ALA A 221 -10.98 -15.45 5.01
C ALA A 221 -11.11 -13.94 5.10
N MET A 222 -11.06 -13.36 6.29
CA MET A 222 -11.36 -11.94 6.51
C MET A 222 -10.66 -11.38 7.74
N HIS A 223 -10.66 -10.06 7.84
CA HIS A 223 -10.23 -9.34 9.03
C HIS A 223 -11.45 -8.89 9.81
N VAL A 224 -11.39 -8.98 11.13
CA VAL A 224 -12.43 -8.50 12.03
C VAL A 224 -11.82 -7.43 12.93
N ILE A 225 -12.54 -6.33 13.09
CA ILE A 225 -12.16 -5.21 13.96
C ILE A 225 -13.31 -4.94 14.90
N ASP A 226 -13.04 -5.05 16.19
CA ASP A 226 -13.98 -4.76 17.26
C ASP A 226 -13.60 -3.44 17.94
N VAL A 227 -14.59 -2.60 18.26
CA VAL A 227 -14.41 -1.28 18.88
C VAL A 227 -14.90 -1.31 20.32
N ASN A 228 -13.98 -1.03 21.26
CA ASN A 228 -14.28 -1.03 22.69
C ASN A 228 -14.13 0.37 23.29
N SER A 229 -15.10 0.80 24.09
CA SER A 229 -15.11 2.11 24.75
C SER A 229 -14.08 2.25 25.91
N GLY A 230 -13.57 1.13 26.42
CA GLY A 230 -12.63 1.13 27.53
C GLY A 230 -13.18 1.82 28.79
N HIS A 231 -12.35 2.63 29.43
CA HIS A 231 -12.74 3.35 30.66
C HIS A 231 -13.73 4.51 30.43
N ARG A 232 -13.97 4.91 29.20
CA ARG A 232 -14.85 6.04 28.85
C ARG A 232 -16.33 5.74 29.11
N SER A 233 -16.72 4.48 29.26
CA SER A 233 -18.08 4.07 29.61
C SER A 233 -18.57 4.56 30.98
N ARG A 234 -17.69 5.16 31.78
CA ARG A 234 -17.97 5.67 33.14
C ARG A 234 -18.17 7.18 33.22
N SER A 235 -18.12 7.92 32.13
CA SER A 235 -18.35 9.38 32.14
C SER A 235 -19.85 9.69 32.11
N ASP A 236 -20.26 10.76 32.84
CA ASP A 236 -21.66 11.23 33.06
C ASP A 236 -22.38 11.73 31.79
N GLY A 237 -21.99 11.35 30.60
CA GLY A 237 -22.64 11.73 29.35
C GLY A 237 -23.71 10.74 28.89
N ASP A 238 -24.57 11.19 27.97
CA ASP A 238 -25.51 10.31 27.27
C ASP A 238 -24.75 9.15 26.58
N GLN A 239 -25.17 7.91 26.83
CA GLN A 239 -24.52 6.70 26.31
C GLN A 239 -24.41 6.73 24.78
N GLU A 240 -25.43 7.21 24.09
CA GLU A 240 -25.43 7.35 22.62
C GLU A 240 -24.36 8.33 22.12
N THR A 241 -24.20 9.47 22.82
CA THR A 241 -23.19 10.47 22.46
C THR A 241 -21.77 9.94 22.70
N ASN A 242 -21.54 9.27 23.81
CA ASN A 242 -20.24 8.64 24.10
C ASN A 242 -19.88 7.54 23.09
N ALA A 243 -20.88 6.73 22.70
CA ALA A 243 -20.71 5.70 21.67
C ALA A 243 -20.37 6.33 20.30
N LEU A 244 -21.06 7.39 19.91
CA LEU A 244 -20.81 8.09 18.66
C LEU A 244 -19.40 8.69 18.62
N GLU A 245 -18.98 9.40 19.67
CA GLU A 245 -17.64 10.00 19.72
C GLU A 245 -16.54 8.95 19.66
N THR A 246 -16.70 7.84 20.39
CA THR A 246 -15.76 6.72 20.34
C THR A 246 -15.69 6.11 18.96
N ASN A 247 -16.83 5.88 18.32
CA ASN A 247 -16.91 5.33 16.97
C ASN A 247 -16.31 6.27 15.93
N MET A 248 -16.47 7.58 16.08
CA MET A 248 -15.89 8.58 15.18
C MET A 248 -14.35 8.59 15.26
N GLU A 249 -13.78 8.48 16.45
CA GLU A 249 -12.35 8.33 16.66
C GLU A 249 -11.85 7.00 16.09
N ALA A 250 -12.56 5.91 16.38
CA ALA A 250 -12.27 4.57 15.87
C ALA A 250 -12.27 4.53 14.34
N ALA A 251 -13.22 5.16 13.67
CA ALA A 251 -13.31 5.21 12.21
C ALA A 251 -12.04 5.81 11.57
N VAL A 252 -11.48 6.86 12.16
CA VAL A 252 -10.24 7.49 11.68
C VAL A 252 -9.05 6.57 11.87
N GLU A 253 -8.95 5.94 13.05
CA GLU A 253 -7.84 5.02 13.34
C GLU A 253 -7.95 3.73 12.52
N ILE A 254 -9.14 3.17 12.32
CA ILE A 254 -9.36 2.01 11.45
C ILE A 254 -8.86 2.31 10.03
N ALA A 255 -9.25 3.44 9.44
CA ALA A 255 -8.76 3.85 8.13
C ALA A 255 -7.23 3.97 8.08
N ARG A 256 -6.60 4.44 9.18
CA ARG A 256 -5.15 4.52 9.33
C ARG A 256 -4.52 3.13 9.43
N GLN A 257 -5.09 2.23 10.24
CA GLN A 257 -4.60 0.85 10.44
C GLN A 257 -4.67 0.03 9.14
N LEU A 258 -5.74 0.16 8.36
CA LEU A 258 -5.87 -0.52 7.07
C LEU A 258 -4.73 -0.14 6.11
N ARG A 259 -4.34 1.15 6.08
CA ARG A 259 -3.22 1.63 5.27
C ARG A 259 -1.86 1.22 5.83
N LEU A 260 -1.69 1.32 7.16
CA LEU A 260 -0.43 1.05 7.85
C LEU A 260 -0.02 -0.41 7.74
N ARG A 261 -0.99 -1.32 7.95
CA ARG A 261 -0.78 -2.77 7.89
C ARG A 261 -0.94 -3.34 6.47
N ASP A 262 -1.27 -2.53 5.48
CA ASP A 262 -1.63 -2.98 4.11
C ASP A 262 -2.74 -4.05 4.10
N MET A 263 -3.66 -3.98 5.07
CA MET A 263 -4.77 -4.95 5.18
C MET A 263 -5.65 -4.90 3.94
N GLY A 264 -5.89 -6.04 3.32
CA GLY A 264 -6.68 -6.14 2.10
C GLY A 264 -7.57 -7.38 2.10
N GLY A 265 -8.58 -7.38 1.25
CA GLY A 265 -9.61 -8.41 1.21
C GLY A 265 -10.90 -7.93 1.86
N ILE A 266 -11.56 -8.78 2.60
CA ILE A 266 -12.81 -8.48 3.32
C ILE A 266 -12.45 -8.05 4.74
N ILE A 267 -12.96 -6.91 5.17
CA ILE A 267 -12.81 -6.39 6.53
C ILE A 267 -14.21 -6.14 7.07
N VAL A 268 -14.49 -6.66 8.26
CA VAL A 268 -15.73 -6.43 8.99
C VAL A 268 -15.40 -5.64 10.24
N VAL A 269 -16.11 -4.54 10.43
CA VAL A 269 -15.95 -3.67 11.60
C VAL A 269 -17.21 -3.73 12.43
N ASP A 270 -17.03 -4.06 13.71
CA ASP A 270 -18.07 -4.03 14.73
C ASP A 270 -17.88 -2.74 15.55
N PHE A 271 -18.75 -1.78 15.31
CA PHE A 271 -18.76 -0.51 16.04
C PHE A 271 -19.67 -0.61 17.24
N ILE A 272 -19.45 0.24 18.24
CA ILE A 272 -20.36 0.33 19.38
C ILE A 272 -21.76 0.70 18.86
N ASP A 273 -22.77 0.01 19.37
CA ASP A 273 -24.17 0.18 18.94
C ASP A 273 -24.63 1.62 19.00
N LEU A 274 -25.30 2.05 17.93
CA LEU A 274 -25.94 3.37 17.82
C LEU A 274 -27.43 3.17 17.50
N TYR A 275 -28.29 3.75 18.32
CA TYR A 275 -29.74 3.65 18.13
C TYR A 275 -30.25 4.64 17.08
N SER A 276 -29.69 5.85 17.04
CA SER A 276 -30.10 6.90 16.11
C SER A 276 -29.67 6.61 14.66
N PRO A 277 -30.59 6.57 13.69
CA PRO A 277 -30.25 6.46 12.28
C PRO A 277 -29.34 7.61 11.78
N VAL A 278 -29.49 8.80 12.36
CA VAL A 278 -28.67 9.97 12.03
C VAL A 278 -27.22 9.72 12.46
N ASN A 279 -27.01 9.21 13.67
CA ASN A 279 -25.68 8.91 14.19
C ASN A 279 -25.01 7.79 13.39
N ARG A 280 -25.73 6.74 13.01
CA ARG A 280 -25.25 5.69 12.11
C ARG A 280 -24.80 6.24 10.76
N LYS A 281 -25.56 7.17 10.18
CA LYS A 281 -25.18 7.83 8.93
C LYS A 281 -23.94 8.70 9.11
N THR A 282 -23.86 9.48 10.19
CA THR A 282 -22.71 10.34 10.51
C THR A 282 -21.43 9.51 10.64
N LEU A 283 -21.48 8.38 11.35
CA LEU A 283 -20.36 7.43 11.47
C LEU A 283 -19.93 6.88 10.09
N PHE A 284 -20.90 6.45 9.29
CA PHE A 284 -20.61 5.93 7.96
C PHE A 284 -19.95 6.97 7.05
N ASP A 285 -20.44 8.20 7.07
CA ASP A 285 -19.88 9.29 6.28
C ASP A 285 -18.46 9.65 6.79
N LYS A 286 -18.21 9.59 8.09
CA LYS A 286 -16.88 9.80 8.68
C LYS A 286 -15.89 8.73 8.25
N LEU A 287 -16.28 7.47 8.25
CA LEU A 287 -15.43 6.38 7.78
C LEU A 287 -15.09 6.54 6.29
N LYS A 288 -16.07 6.93 5.46
CA LYS A 288 -15.83 7.24 4.05
C LYS A 288 -14.85 8.39 3.87
N GLU A 289 -14.99 9.45 4.64
CA GLU A 289 -14.08 10.60 4.63
C GLU A 289 -12.65 10.15 4.99
N ALA A 290 -12.49 9.39 6.07
CA ALA A 290 -11.19 8.88 6.53
C ALA A 290 -10.53 7.94 5.51
N MET A 291 -11.33 7.16 4.78
CA MET A 291 -10.85 6.26 3.73
C MET A 291 -10.59 6.96 2.38
N ALA A 292 -11.07 8.18 2.17
CA ALA A 292 -10.91 8.89 0.89
C ALA A 292 -9.43 9.15 0.51
N VAL A 293 -8.53 9.23 1.50
CA VAL A 293 -7.09 9.40 1.29
C VAL A 293 -6.38 8.09 0.93
N ASP A 294 -7.05 6.94 1.06
CA ASP A 294 -6.47 5.65 0.72
C ASP A 294 -6.27 5.52 -0.80
N ARG A 295 -5.06 5.13 -1.21
CA ARG A 295 -4.73 4.93 -2.62
C ARG A 295 -5.24 3.60 -3.17
N ALA A 296 -5.42 2.59 -2.30
CA ALA A 296 -5.96 1.30 -2.68
C ALA A 296 -7.45 1.42 -3.04
N LYS A 297 -7.87 0.70 -4.07
CA LYS A 297 -9.30 0.63 -4.42
C LYS A 297 -10.06 -0.08 -3.29
N HIS A 298 -11.09 0.58 -2.80
CA HIS A 298 -11.93 0.06 -1.71
C HIS A 298 -13.40 0.37 -1.95
N THR A 299 -14.26 -0.39 -1.31
CA THR A 299 -15.71 -0.19 -1.27
C THR A 299 -16.17 -0.38 0.17
N ILE A 300 -17.00 0.54 0.67
CA ILE A 300 -17.56 0.51 2.01
C ILE A 300 -19.07 0.37 1.86
N LEU A 301 -19.64 -0.67 2.46
CA LEU A 301 -21.09 -0.86 2.49
C LEU A 301 -21.70 -0.13 3.69
N PRO A 302 -22.96 0.36 3.57
CA PRO A 302 -23.68 0.92 4.70
C PRO A 302 -23.77 -0.08 5.86
N PRO A 303 -23.96 0.39 7.10
CA PRO A 303 -24.17 -0.49 8.25
C PRO A 303 -25.27 -1.52 7.98
N SER A 304 -24.99 -2.77 8.30
CA SER A 304 -25.97 -3.85 8.21
C SER A 304 -27.07 -3.67 9.27
N LYS A 305 -28.11 -4.52 9.26
CA LYS A 305 -29.14 -4.55 10.30
C LYS A 305 -28.56 -4.82 11.71
N PHE A 306 -27.39 -5.47 11.77
CA PHE A 306 -26.66 -5.77 13.01
C PHE A 306 -25.61 -4.73 13.38
N GLY A 307 -25.59 -3.54 12.71
CA GLY A 307 -24.60 -2.50 13.02
C GLY A 307 -23.24 -2.67 12.32
N LEU A 308 -22.95 -3.84 11.76
CA LEU A 308 -21.65 -4.14 11.16
C LEU A 308 -21.39 -3.34 9.87
N ILE A 309 -20.21 -2.76 9.74
CA ILE A 309 -19.75 -2.12 8.50
C ILE A 309 -18.77 -3.04 7.79
N GLN A 310 -19.04 -3.30 6.52
CA GLN A 310 -18.22 -4.15 5.67
C GLN A 310 -17.40 -3.30 4.70
N ILE A 311 -16.10 -3.60 4.63
CA ILE A 311 -15.16 -2.94 3.74
C ILE A 311 -14.50 -4.00 2.86
N THR A 312 -14.43 -3.77 1.55
CA THR A 312 -13.56 -4.52 0.67
C THR A 312 -12.43 -3.62 0.22
N ARG A 313 -11.18 -4.07 0.39
CA ARG A 313 -9.99 -3.31 0.00
C ARG A 313 -9.08 -4.17 -0.86
N GLN A 314 -8.60 -3.60 -1.97
CA GLN A 314 -7.68 -4.30 -2.87
C GLN A 314 -6.37 -4.60 -2.14
N ARG A 315 -5.90 -5.86 -2.22
CA ARG A 315 -4.54 -6.23 -1.78
C ARG A 315 -3.53 -5.64 -2.76
N VAL A 316 -2.76 -4.67 -2.31
CA VAL A 316 -1.73 -3.99 -3.14
C VAL A 316 -0.37 -4.61 -2.89
N ARG A 317 -0.10 -5.02 -1.65
CA ARG A 317 1.13 -5.66 -1.18
C ARG A 317 0.78 -6.82 -0.24
N PRO A 318 1.75 -7.68 0.10
CA PRO A 318 1.61 -8.56 1.25
C PRO A 318 1.28 -7.73 2.50
N GLU A 319 0.42 -8.25 3.34
CA GLU A 319 0.11 -7.62 4.61
C GLU A 319 1.36 -7.51 5.48
N MET A 320 1.51 -6.37 6.15
CA MET A 320 2.60 -6.15 7.08
C MET A 320 2.21 -6.68 8.46
N VAL A 321 2.78 -7.82 8.81
CA VAL A 321 2.67 -8.41 10.14
C VAL A 321 4.00 -8.17 10.84
N VAL A 322 3.96 -7.47 11.97
CA VAL A 322 5.12 -7.31 12.85
C VAL A 322 4.87 -8.19 14.07
N GLU A 323 5.53 -9.33 14.14
CA GLU A 323 5.47 -10.20 15.31
C GLU A 323 6.24 -9.52 16.46
N THR A 324 5.50 -8.90 17.37
CA THR A 324 6.06 -8.23 18.55
C THR A 324 6.10 -9.13 19.77
N LEU A 325 5.48 -10.31 19.71
CA LEU A 325 5.38 -11.29 20.78
C LEU A 325 5.69 -12.68 20.24
N GLU A 326 6.48 -13.43 20.96
CA GLU A 326 6.69 -14.86 20.75
C GLU A 326 5.69 -15.64 21.60
N LYS A 327 5.20 -16.77 21.06
CA LYS A 327 4.36 -17.67 21.84
C LYS A 327 5.18 -18.25 22.99
N CYS A 328 4.63 -18.15 24.20
CA CYS A 328 5.28 -18.73 25.37
C CYS A 328 5.49 -20.25 25.15
N PRO A 329 6.72 -20.77 25.25
CA PRO A 329 6.99 -22.18 25.00
C PRO A 329 6.33 -23.13 26.04
N ALA A 330 6.02 -22.60 27.23
CA ALA A 330 5.38 -23.38 28.29
C ALA A 330 3.87 -23.57 28.07
N CYS A 331 3.15 -22.50 27.67
CA CYS A 331 1.70 -22.56 27.50
C CYS A 331 1.23 -22.40 26.04
N SER A 332 2.14 -22.30 25.08
CA SER A 332 1.84 -22.08 23.65
C SER A 332 0.86 -20.93 23.38
N GLY A 333 0.80 -19.94 24.30
CA GLY A 333 -0.06 -18.77 24.21
C GLY A 333 -1.43 -18.91 24.88
N THR A 334 -1.73 -20.02 25.54
CA THR A 334 -3.02 -20.21 26.25
C THR A 334 -3.08 -19.46 27.58
N GLY A 335 -1.94 -19.09 28.18
CA GLY A 335 -1.86 -18.51 29.53
C GLY A 335 -2.03 -19.56 30.65
N GLU A 336 -2.33 -20.80 30.29
CA GLU A 336 -2.53 -21.91 31.20
C GLU A 336 -1.43 -22.95 31.02
N VAL A 337 -0.97 -23.55 32.10
CA VAL A 337 -0.03 -24.66 32.09
C VAL A 337 -0.69 -25.89 32.74
N GLN A 338 -0.28 -27.07 32.34
CA GLN A 338 -0.78 -28.31 32.94
C GLN A 338 -0.60 -28.26 34.47
N SER A 339 -1.62 -28.70 35.20
CA SER A 339 -1.55 -28.76 36.66
C SER A 339 -0.40 -29.66 37.12
N SER A 340 0.39 -29.17 38.08
CA SER A 340 1.48 -29.95 38.66
C SER A 340 1.03 -31.29 39.29
N LEU A 341 -0.25 -31.42 39.63
CA LEU A 341 -0.85 -32.66 40.13
C LEU A 341 -0.92 -33.76 39.07
N LEU A 342 -1.09 -33.42 37.79
CA LEU A 342 -1.14 -34.39 36.68
C LEU A 342 0.25 -34.78 36.18
N ILE A 343 1.26 -33.94 36.38
CA ILE A 343 2.63 -34.20 35.93
C ILE A 343 3.25 -35.41 36.67
N SER A 344 2.92 -35.56 37.93
CA SER A 344 3.42 -36.70 38.74
C SER A 344 2.86 -38.04 38.22
N ASP A 345 1.60 -38.08 37.86
CA ASP A 345 0.95 -39.29 37.32
C ASP A 345 1.48 -39.60 35.90
N GLU A 346 1.74 -38.57 35.09
CA GLU A 346 2.29 -38.75 33.75
C GLU A 346 3.74 -39.25 33.77
N ILE A 347 4.57 -38.77 34.70
CA ILE A 347 5.93 -39.26 34.93
C ILE A 347 5.89 -40.69 35.37
N GLU A 348 5.00 -41.06 36.31
CA GLU A 348 4.87 -42.42 36.80
C GLU A 348 4.42 -43.39 35.70
N ASN A 349 3.46 -43.00 34.87
CA ASN A 349 2.99 -43.79 33.72
C ASN A 349 4.11 -43.98 32.68
N ASN A 350 4.85 -42.93 32.33
CA ASN A 350 5.96 -42.99 31.38
C ASN A 350 7.12 -43.86 31.91
N LEU A 351 7.40 -43.80 33.22
CA LEU A 351 8.38 -44.68 33.86
C LEU A 351 7.91 -46.17 33.82
N ARG A 352 6.64 -46.45 34.08
CA ARG A 352 6.08 -47.81 33.97
C ARG A 352 6.17 -48.35 32.54
N GLU A 353 5.87 -47.52 31.51
CA GLU A 353 6.04 -47.94 30.12
C GLU A 353 7.49 -48.24 29.74
N LEU A 354 8.45 -47.43 30.23
CA LEU A 354 9.87 -47.65 30.00
C LEU A 354 10.39 -48.92 30.72
N MET A 355 9.81 -49.29 31.85
CA MET A 355 10.18 -50.50 32.59
C MET A 355 9.59 -51.79 31.99
N LEU A 356 8.54 -51.66 31.14
CA LEU A 356 7.89 -52.80 30.47
C LEU A 356 8.49 -53.09 29.08
N LYS A 357 9.31 -52.22 28.55
CA LYS A 357 10.16 -52.41 27.34
C LYS A 357 11.53 -52.94 27.67
#